data_805ae3b398e09af278ab5ea135e98d03
#
_entry.id   805ae3b398e09af278ab5ea135e98d03
#
_cell.length_a   1.000
_cell.length_b   1.000
_cell.length_c   1.000
_cell.angle_alpha   90.00
_cell.angle_beta   90.00
_cell.angle_gamma   90.00
#
_symmetry.space_group_name_H-M   'P 1'
#
loop_
_entity.id
_entity.type
_entity.pdbx_description
1 polymer ?
#
loop_
_entity_poly.entity_id
_entity_poly.type
_entity_poly.pdbx_seq_one_letter_code
_entity_poly.pdbx_strand_id
1 'polypeptide(L)'
;LLWPTLAAFFILTEGDPDFSLMLLFVIGTFLMRSAGCVINDYFDKDFDGQVERTKDRPLVKGEISPNEALILFFLLIIISSSLLFWMNVFTFFIALVGLGLATIYPLSKRFFSVPQVFLGLAFSWGIMMVSAAEINEINNISLLLFASCFFWIIAYDTAYALCDKKDDLGLGINSSALVFGSNVLPFFFVLHLVSIFILIYIAYSLNFHPAFYIFAFTGLFLAIYQCYLIKDQNSSDCLRAFKNNNWLGLSVFLGSVLGVSL
;
A
#
# COMPACT_ATOMS: atom_id res chain seq x y z
N LEU A 1 1.34 -4.57 -0.91
CA LEU A 1 0.00 -4.35 -1.45
C LEU A 1 -0.89 -5.58 -1.38
N LEU A 2 -0.39 -6.72 -1.83
CA LEU A 2 -1.20 -7.94 -1.97
C LEU A 2 -1.62 -8.52 -0.61
N TRP A 3 -0.74 -8.55 0.40
CA TRP A 3 -1.01 -9.19 1.69
C TRP A 3 -2.27 -8.66 2.41
N PRO A 4 -2.47 -7.34 2.57
CA PRO A 4 -3.69 -6.85 3.21
C PRO A 4 -4.95 -7.12 2.40
N THR A 5 -4.86 -7.10 1.07
CA THR A 5 -5.97 -7.47 0.18
C THR A 5 -6.36 -8.94 0.37
N LEU A 6 -5.36 -9.85 0.39
CA LEU A 6 -5.61 -11.28 0.63
C LEU A 6 -6.12 -11.54 2.06
N ALA A 7 -5.59 -10.84 3.07
CA ALA A 7 -6.08 -10.94 4.43
C ALA A 7 -7.57 -10.52 4.55
N ALA A 8 -7.96 -9.46 3.81
CA ALA A 8 -9.34 -9.00 3.79
C ALA A 8 -10.31 -10.06 3.24
N PHE A 9 -9.90 -10.84 2.22
CA PHE A 9 -10.71 -11.96 1.72
C PHE A 9 -11.07 -12.91 2.85
N PHE A 10 -10.09 -13.40 3.59
CA PHE A 10 -10.34 -14.37 4.68
C PHE A 10 -11.11 -13.75 5.84
N ILE A 11 -10.80 -12.51 6.23
CA ILE A 11 -11.46 -11.86 7.37
C ILE A 11 -12.92 -11.55 7.08
N LEU A 12 -13.23 -11.01 5.89
CA LEU A 12 -14.59 -10.56 5.55
C LEU A 12 -15.54 -11.72 5.22
N THR A 13 -15.00 -12.88 4.85
CA THR A 13 -15.77 -14.09 4.54
C THR A 13 -15.72 -15.14 5.67
N GLU A 14 -15.14 -14.76 6.82
CA GLU A 14 -15.00 -15.67 7.97
C GLU A 14 -14.31 -17.00 7.61
N GLY A 15 -13.32 -16.92 6.69
CA GLY A 15 -12.48 -18.05 6.29
C GLY A 15 -12.92 -18.80 5.03
N ASP A 16 -13.99 -18.40 4.37
CA ASP A 16 -14.52 -19.04 3.15
C ASP A 16 -14.54 -18.06 1.95
N PRO A 17 -13.36 -17.62 1.45
CA PRO A 17 -13.28 -16.67 0.32
C PRO A 17 -13.58 -17.34 -1.03
N ASP A 18 -14.15 -16.59 -1.97
CA ASP A 18 -14.17 -17.02 -3.37
C ASP A 18 -12.77 -16.95 -3.98
N PHE A 19 -12.15 -18.12 -4.15
CA PHE A 19 -10.81 -18.23 -4.72
C PHE A 19 -10.72 -17.71 -6.16
N SER A 20 -11.83 -17.72 -6.92
CA SER A 20 -11.85 -17.16 -8.28
C SER A 20 -11.75 -15.64 -8.23
N LEU A 21 -12.52 -15.00 -7.35
CA LEU A 21 -12.39 -13.55 -7.09
C LEU A 21 -11.01 -13.21 -6.56
N MET A 22 -10.49 -13.99 -5.61
CA MET A 22 -9.14 -13.77 -5.06
C MET A 22 -8.07 -13.81 -6.16
N LEU A 23 -8.15 -14.73 -7.12
CA LEU A 23 -7.23 -14.79 -8.27
C LEU A 23 -7.36 -13.54 -9.16
N LEU A 24 -8.58 -13.07 -9.43
CA LEU A 24 -8.80 -11.83 -10.19
C LEU A 24 -8.16 -10.62 -9.47
N PHE A 25 -8.26 -10.55 -8.13
CA PHE A 25 -7.61 -9.49 -7.34
C PHE A 25 -6.09 -9.58 -7.35
N VAL A 26 -5.50 -10.78 -7.35
CA VAL A 26 -4.05 -10.97 -7.52
C VAL A 26 -3.60 -10.41 -8.86
N ILE A 27 -4.28 -10.80 -9.95
CA ILE A 27 -3.96 -10.32 -11.30
C ILE A 27 -4.19 -8.80 -11.40
N GLY A 28 -5.32 -8.30 -10.90
CA GLY A 28 -5.66 -6.88 -10.90
C GLY A 28 -4.66 -6.03 -10.11
N THR A 29 -4.22 -6.52 -8.94
CA THR A 29 -3.20 -5.85 -8.14
C THR A 29 -1.87 -5.73 -8.89
N PHE A 30 -1.44 -6.80 -9.57
CA PHE A 30 -0.22 -6.77 -10.38
C PHE A 30 -0.35 -5.76 -11.54
N LEU A 31 -1.45 -5.79 -12.29
CA LEU A 31 -1.69 -4.89 -13.42
C LEU A 31 -1.77 -3.43 -12.97
N MET A 32 -2.56 -3.14 -11.94
CA MET A 32 -2.73 -1.78 -11.41
C MET A 32 -1.46 -1.24 -10.76
N ARG A 33 -0.69 -2.11 -10.10
CA ARG A 33 0.62 -1.70 -9.55
C ARG A 33 1.60 -1.36 -10.67
N SER A 34 1.61 -2.13 -11.74
CA SER A 34 2.44 -1.86 -12.92
C SER A 34 2.02 -0.55 -13.60
N ALA A 35 0.71 -0.34 -13.80
CA ALA A 35 0.17 0.92 -14.33
C ALA A 35 0.56 2.13 -13.45
N GLY A 36 0.43 1.97 -12.11
CA GLY A 36 0.83 3.00 -11.15
C GLY A 36 2.32 3.33 -11.22
N CYS A 37 3.21 2.37 -11.45
CA CYS A 37 4.63 2.62 -11.67
C CYS A 37 4.86 3.42 -12.95
N VAL A 38 4.26 3.01 -14.06
CA VAL A 38 4.42 3.66 -15.36
C VAL A 38 3.97 5.11 -15.32
N ILE A 39 2.78 5.39 -14.73
CA ILE A 39 2.26 6.76 -14.68
C ILE A 39 3.03 7.63 -13.69
N ASN A 40 3.53 7.05 -12.58
CA ASN A 40 4.39 7.77 -11.67
C ASN A 40 5.72 8.17 -12.34
N ASP A 41 6.37 7.24 -13.05
CA ASP A 41 7.61 7.53 -13.79
C ASP A 41 7.38 8.56 -14.90
N TYR A 42 6.21 8.55 -15.54
CA TYR A 42 5.83 9.55 -16.53
C TYR A 42 5.75 10.96 -15.94
N PHE A 43 5.11 11.12 -14.76
CA PHE A 43 4.99 12.41 -14.09
C PHE A 43 6.28 12.89 -13.43
N ASP A 44 7.10 11.96 -12.95
CA ASP A 44 8.34 12.27 -12.22
C ASP A 44 9.59 12.34 -13.15
N LYS A 45 9.47 12.08 -14.47
CA LYS A 45 10.61 11.97 -15.42
C LYS A 45 11.59 13.15 -15.36
N ASP A 46 11.09 14.38 -15.17
CA ASP A 46 11.91 15.59 -15.15
C ASP A 46 12.69 15.76 -13.83
N PHE A 47 12.23 15.09 -12.76
CA PHE A 47 12.85 15.09 -11.43
C PHE A 47 13.73 13.85 -11.22
N ASP A 48 13.33 12.70 -11.72
CA ASP A 48 14.00 11.42 -11.54
C ASP A 48 15.46 11.41 -12.02
N GLY A 49 15.79 12.21 -13.04
CA GLY A 49 17.16 12.36 -13.53
C GLY A 49 18.11 13.03 -12.54
N GLN A 50 17.59 13.71 -11.52
CA GLN A 50 18.36 14.40 -10.48
C GLN A 50 18.49 13.58 -9.19
N VAL A 51 17.79 12.43 -9.10
CA VAL A 51 17.79 11.53 -7.94
C VAL A 51 18.65 10.32 -8.25
N GLU A 52 19.67 10.05 -7.43
CA GLU A 52 20.67 8.99 -7.65
C GLU A 52 20.04 7.60 -7.88
N ARG A 53 18.95 7.30 -7.17
CA ARG A 53 18.25 6.02 -7.25
C ARG A 53 17.42 5.83 -8.53
N THR A 54 16.94 6.94 -9.13
CA THR A 54 15.98 6.91 -10.25
C THR A 54 16.56 7.42 -11.58
N LYS A 55 17.76 7.97 -11.58
CA LYS A 55 18.44 8.50 -12.79
C LYS A 55 18.58 7.48 -13.94
N ASP A 56 18.56 6.19 -13.59
CA ASP A 56 18.71 5.07 -14.53
C ASP A 56 17.37 4.51 -15.05
N ARG A 57 16.24 5.14 -14.71
CA ARG A 57 14.93 4.71 -15.21
C ARG A 57 14.84 4.82 -16.74
N PRO A 58 14.15 3.88 -17.43
CA PRO A 58 14.06 3.85 -18.89
C PRO A 58 13.53 5.15 -19.53
N LEU A 59 12.54 5.82 -18.89
CA LEU A 59 12.01 7.12 -19.35
C LEU A 59 13.04 8.24 -19.23
N VAL A 60 13.83 8.26 -18.16
CA VAL A 60 14.90 9.25 -17.92
C VAL A 60 16.03 9.08 -18.93
N LYS A 61 16.42 7.83 -19.22
CA LYS A 61 17.45 7.49 -20.21
C LYS A 61 16.99 7.64 -21.66
N GLY A 62 15.70 7.87 -21.91
CA GLY A 62 15.15 7.93 -23.25
C GLY A 62 15.08 6.57 -23.97
N GLU A 63 15.21 5.45 -23.24
CA GLU A 63 15.05 4.11 -23.76
C GLU A 63 13.58 3.81 -24.13
N ILE A 64 12.66 4.51 -23.49
CA ILE A 64 11.21 4.49 -23.75
C ILE A 64 10.75 5.94 -23.92
N SER A 65 9.97 6.21 -24.95
CA SER A 65 9.37 7.52 -25.16
C SER A 65 8.17 7.76 -24.21
N PRO A 66 7.84 9.02 -23.85
CA PRO A 66 6.65 9.33 -23.06
C PRO A 66 5.35 8.79 -23.66
N ASN A 67 5.23 8.74 -24.98
CA ASN A 67 4.05 8.20 -25.67
C ASN A 67 3.93 6.68 -25.48
N GLU A 68 5.03 5.94 -25.57
CA GLU A 68 5.04 4.49 -25.32
C GLU A 68 4.66 4.18 -23.86
N ALA A 69 5.14 4.98 -22.90
CA ALA A 69 4.74 4.84 -21.50
C ALA A 69 3.24 5.08 -21.32
N LEU A 70 2.65 6.10 -21.93
CA LEU A 70 1.21 6.34 -21.89
C LEU A 70 0.41 5.21 -22.56
N ILE A 71 0.86 4.69 -23.70
CA ILE A 71 0.21 3.55 -24.36
C ILE A 71 0.22 2.34 -23.42
N LEU A 72 1.37 2.02 -22.80
CA LEU A 72 1.47 0.93 -21.84
C LEU A 72 0.54 1.13 -20.63
N PHE A 73 0.50 2.36 -20.09
CA PHE A 73 -0.41 2.70 -18.99
C PHE A 73 -1.87 2.43 -19.36
N PHE A 74 -2.34 2.94 -20.50
CA PHE A 74 -3.73 2.72 -20.93
C PHE A 74 -4.03 1.26 -21.23
N LEU A 75 -3.10 0.51 -21.81
CA LEU A 75 -3.27 -0.93 -22.02
C LEU A 75 -3.43 -1.68 -20.69
N LEU A 76 -2.61 -1.37 -19.69
CA LEU A 76 -2.71 -1.99 -18.37
C LEU A 76 -4.05 -1.64 -17.69
N ILE A 77 -4.52 -0.40 -17.82
CA ILE A 77 -5.84 0.02 -17.29
C ILE A 77 -6.97 -0.72 -18.01
N ILE A 78 -6.95 -0.83 -19.34
CA ILE A 78 -7.99 -1.54 -20.11
C ILE A 78 -8.03 -3.01 -19.71
N ILE A 79 -6.87 -3.69 -19.66
CA ILE A 79 -6.79 -5.11 -19.25
C ILE A 79 -7.28 -5.27 -17.81
N SER A 80 -6.86 -4.41 -16.88
CA SER A 80 -7.30 -4.46 -15.49
C SER A 80 -8.82 -4.20 -15.38
N SER A 81 -9.34 -3.25 -16.13
CA SER A 81 -10.79 -2.94 -16.14
C SER A 81 -11.63 -4.10 -16.69
N SER A 82 -11.08 -4.91 -17.59
CA SER A 82 -11.78 -6.08 -18.09
C SER A 82 -12.07 -7.13 -17.01
N LEU A 83 -11.28 -7.17 -15.93
CA LEU A 83 -11.53 -8.07 -14.80
C LEU A 83 -12.83 -7.73 -14.06
N LEU A 84 -13.30 -6.48 -14.14
CA LEU A 84 -14.54 -6.04 -13.50
C LEU A 84 -15.80 -6.70 -14.12
N PHE A 85 -15.71 -7.26 -15.33
CA PHE A 85 -16.84 -7.97 -15.94
C PHE A 85 -17.23 -9.26 -15.17
N TRP A 86 -16.33 -9.80 -14.37
CA TRP A 86 -16.58 -10.96 -13.50
C TRP A 86 -16.96 -10.58 -12.06
N MET A 87 -17.18 -9.28 -11.81
CA MET A 87 -17.49 -8.74 -10.49
C MET A 87 -18.90 -8.10 -10.50
N ASN A 88 -19.43 -7.82 -9.32
CA ASN A 88 -20.73 -7.16 -9.20
C ASN A 88 -20.65 -5.65 -9.53
N VAL A 89 -21.81 -5.04 -9.78
CA VAL A 89 -21.94 -3.62 -10.16
C VAL A 89 -21.41 -2.69 -9.04
N PHE A 90 -21.58 -3.08 -7.78
CA PHE A 90 -21.08 -2.27 -6.66
C PHE A 90 -19.55 -2.19 -6.68
N THR A 91 -18.87 -3.30 -6.92
CA THR A 91 -17.41 -3.33 -7.08
C THR A 91 -16.95 -2.43 -8.23
N PHE A 92 -17.71 -2.35 -9.32
CA PHE A 92 -17.38 -1.44 -10.42
C PHE A 92 -17.38 0.03 -9.96
N PHE A 93 -18.37 0.48 -9.19
CA PHE A 93 -18.37 1.85 -8.67
C PHE A 93 -17.24 2.11 -7.67
N ILE A 94 -16.94 1.14 -6.80
CA ILE A 94 -15.82 1.23 -5.87
C ILE A 94 -14.48 1.31 -6.64
N ALA A 95 -14.32 0.55 -7.74
CA ALA A 95 -13.14 0.58 -8.59
C ALA A 95 -12.91 1.96 -9.25
N LEU A 96 -13.98 2.65 -9.68
CA LEU A 96 -13.88 4.02 -10.22
C LEU A 96 -13.28 5.00 -9.21
N VAL A 97 -13.69 4.91 -7.94
CA VAL A 97 -13.10 5.74 -6.87
C VAL A 97 -11.61 5.39 -6.68
N GLY A 98 -11.27 4.10 -6.68
CA GLY A 98 -9.87 3.63 -6.60
C GLY A 98 -9.00 4.16 -7.73
N LEU A 99 -9.53 4.17 -8.97
CA LEU A 99 -8.85 4.75 -10.13
C LEU A 99 -8.60 6.25 -9.93
N GLY A 100 -9.60 6.99 -9.43
CA GLY A 100 -9.45 8.41 -9.07
C GLY A 100 -8.33 8.64 -8.05
N LEU A 101 -8.29 7.86 -6.97
CA LEU A 101 -7.23 7.94 -5.95
C LEU A 101 -5.85 7.63 -6.54
N ALA A 102 -5.75 6.59 -7.38
CA ALA A 102 -4.49 6.20 -8.02
C ALA A 102 -3.95 7.27 -8.97
N THR A 103 -4.82 8.04 -9.64
CA THR A 103 -4.42 9.14 -10.54
C THR A 103 -4.04 10.42 -9.78
N ILE A 104 -4.67 10.69 -8.63
CA ILE A 104 -4.36 11.87 -7.80
C ILE A 104 -3.02 11.70 -7.06
N TYR A 105 -2.69 10.48 -6.64
CA TYR A 105 -1.50 10.22 -5.82
C TYR A 105 -0.19 10.77 -6.40
N PRO A 106 0.20 10.51 -7.67
CA PRO A 106 1.47 11.04 -8.21
C PRO A 106 1.54 12.57 -8.20
N LEU A 107 0.39 13.23 -8.36
CA LEU A 107 0.29 14.68 -8.38
C LEU A 107 0.35 15.29 -6.96
N SER A 108 -0.04 14.53 -5.94
CA SER A 108 -0.15 15.00 -4.55
C SER A 108 1.15 15.55 -3.98
N LYS A 109 2.30 15.03 -4.41
CA LYS A 109 3.63 15.51 -4.02
C LYS A 109 3.87 17.00 -4.30
N ARG A 110 3.11 17.59 -5.23
CA ARG A 110 3.27 18.98 -5.68
C ARG A 110 2.46 19.98 -4.85
N PHE A 111 1.39 19.54 -4.19
CA PHE A 111 0.47 20.44 -3.48
C PHE A 111 0.16 20.03 -2.04
N PHE A 112 0.52 18.80 -1.63
CA PHE A 112 0.20 18.31 -0.29
C PHE A 112 1.48 18.00 0.49
N SER A 113 1.52 18.42 1.76
CA SER A 113 2.72 18.30 2.61
C SER A 113 3.10 16.86 2.94
N VAL A 114 2.11 15.95 3.04
CA VAL A 114 2.31 14.52 3.35
C VAL A 114 1.63 13.67 2.26
N PRO A 115 2.22 13.56 1.05
CA PRO A 115 1.63 12.81 -0.07
C PRO A 115 1.40 11.32 0.25
N GLN A 116 2.06 10.78 1.27
CA GLN A 116 1.86 9.43 1.81
C GLN A 116 0.40 9.15 2.21
N VAL A 117 -0.38 10.18 2.55
CA VAL A 117 -1.82 10.06 2.82
C VAL A 117 -2.57 9.60 1.57
N PHE A 118 -2.28 10.21 0.41
CA PHE A 118 -2.92 9.80 -0.85
C PHE A 118 -2.48 8.40 -1.30
N LEU A 119 -1.21 8.04 -1.09
CA LEU A 119 -0.75 6.68 -1.31
C LEU A 119 -1.47 5.69 -0.39
N GLY A 120 -1.59 6.03 0.89
CA GLY A 120 -2.32 5.23 1.87
C GLY A 120 -3.75 4.97 1.45
N LEU A 121 -4.48 6.01 1.03
CA LEU A 121 -5.85 5.88 0.52
C LEU A 121 -5.92 4.99 -0.73
N ALA A 122 -5.07 5.25 -1.73
CA ALA A 122 -5.07 4.49 -2.98
C ALA A 122 -4.71 3.00 -2.79
N PHE A 123 -3.74 2.71 -1.93
CA PHE A 123 -3.24 1.36 -1.75
C PHE A 123 -4.09 0.51 -0.79
N SER A 124 -4.72 1.11 0.22
CA SER A 124 -5.68 0.41 1.07
C SER A 124 -7.05 0.23 0.39
N TRP A 125 -7.30 0.92 -0.73
CA TRP A 125 -8.58 0.85 -1.44
C TRP A 125 -8.92 -0.55 -1.94
N GLY A 126 -7.92 -1.40 -2.15
CA GLY A 126 -8.12 -2.82 -2.47
C GLY A 126 -9.01 -3.55 -1.45
N ILE A 127 -8.97 -3.17 -0.18
CA ILE A 127 -9.83 -3.73 0.88
C ILE A 127 -11.30 -3.37 0.66
N MET A 128 -11.59 -2.11 0.26
CA MET A 128 -12.95 -1.69 -0.10
C MET A 128 -13.48 -2.45 -1.31
N MET A 129 -12.61 -2.71 -2.29
CA MET A 129 -12.97 -3.51 -3.47
C MET A 129 -13.25 -4.97 -3.09
N VAL A 130 -12.47 -5.58 -2.19
CA VAL A 130 -12.74 -6.94 -1.68
C VAL A 130 -14.09 -6.97 -0.98
N SER A 131 -14.38 -6.01 -0.10
CA SER A 131 -15.65 -5.92 0.61
C SER A 131 -16.83 -5.83 -0.37
N ALA A 132 -16.71 -4.98 -1.39
CA ALA A 132 -17.74 -4.86 -2.42
C ALA A 132 -17.90 -6.14 -3.24
N ALA A 133 -16.81 -6.84 -3.58
CA ALA A 133 -16.84 -8.03 -4.43
C ALA A 133 -17.38 -9.26 -3.70
N GLU A 134 -16.91 -9.51 -2.47
CA GLU A 134 -17.26 -10.70 -1.69
C GLU A 134 -18.61 -10.58 -0.98
N ILE A 135 -18.84 -9.48 -0.29
CA ILE A 135 -20.01 -9.32 0.58
C ILE A 135 -21.01 -8.28 0.08
N ASN A 136 -20.72 -7.63 -1.05
CA ASN A 136 -21.56 -6.61 -1.71
C ASN A 136 -21.97 -5.44 -0.79
N GLU A 137 -21.15 -5.12 0.21
CA GLU A 137 -21.36 -3.99 1.14
C GLU A 137 -20.02 -3.44 1.67
N ILE A 138 -20.06 -2.26 2.26
CA ILE A 138 -18.97 -1.71 3.06
C ILE A 138 -19.43 -1.69 4.52
N ASN A 139 -18.96 -2.65 5.30
CA ASN A 139 -19.31 -2.78 6.72
C ASN A 139 -18.22 -2.21 7.65
N ASN A 140 -18.48 -2.24 8.96
CA ASN A 140 -17.52 -1.71 9.95
C ASN A 140 -16.17 -2.43 9.94
N ILE A 141 -16.15 -3.73 9.68
CA ILE A 141 -14.91 -4.52 9.64
C ILE A 141 -14.06 -4.10 8.44
N SER A 142 -14.68 -3.92 7.26
CA SER A 142 -13.96 -3.45 6.06
C SER A 142 -13.38 -2.04 6.27
N LEU A 143 -14.10 -1.14 6.94
CA LEU A 143 -13.60 0.20 7.29
C LEU A 143 -12.42 0.13 8.27
N LEU A 144 -12.48 -0.74 9.28
CA LEU A 144 -11.38 -0.95 10.22
C LEU A 144 -10.15 -1.55 9.54
N LEU A 145 -10.34 -2.56 8.67
CA LEU A 145 -9.24 -3.13 7.87
C LEU A 145 -8.60 -2.09 6.97
N PHE A 146 -9.43 -1.28 6.30
CA PHE A 146 -8.96 -0.14 5.50
C PHE A 146 -8.13 0.83 6.34
N ALA A 147 -8.63 1.25 7.51
CA ALA A 147 -7.91 2.16 8.40
C ALA A 147 -6.58 1.56 8.89
N SER A 148 -6.57 0.28 9.28
CA SER A 148 -5.34 -0.41 9.66
C SER A 148 -4.32 -0.39 8.54
N CYS A 149 -4.72 -0.77 7.33
CA CYS A 149 -3.86 -0.79 6.15
C CYS A 149 -3.37 0.62 5.79
N PHE A 150 -4.24 1.63 5.86
CA PHE A 150 -3.93 3.03 5.61
C PHE A 150 -2.79 3.55 6.51
N PHE A 151 -2.89 3.34 7.82
CA PHE A 151 -1.84 3.76 8.76
C PHE A 151 -0.52 3.01 8.52
N TRP A 152 -0.59 1.71 8.24
CA TRP A 152 0.57 0.92 7.91
C TRP A 152 1.27 1.40 6.63
N ILE A 153 0.49 1.75 5.59
CA ILE A 153 1.06 2.24 4.32
C ILE A 153 1.79 3.57 4.54
N ILE A 154 1.19 4.51 5.27
CA ILE A 154 1.86 5.79 5.59
C ILE A 154 3.17 5.53 6.33
N ALA A 155 3.19 4.57 7.27
CA ALA A 155 4.39 4.24 8.01
C ALA A 155 5.49 3.74 7.07
N TYR A 156 5.24 2.66 6.31
CA TYR A 156 6.31 2.09 5.49
C TYR A 156 6.75 3.00 4.35
N ASP A 157 5.84 3.81 3.79
CA ASP A 157 6.22 4.76 2.75
C ASP A 157 7.00 5.96 3.34
N THR A 158 6.83 6.27 4.63
CA THR A 158 7.70 7.20 5.33
C THR A 158 9.14 6.67 5.40
N ALA A 159 9.35 5.35 5.61
CA ALA A 159 10.68 4.76 5.53
C ALA A 159 11.29 4.89 4.12
N TYR A 160 10.44 4.76 3.09
CA TYR A 160 10.87 4.99 1.70
C TYR A 160 11.22 6.46 1.44
N ALA A 161 10.40 7.41 1.91
CA ALA A 161 10.68 8.83 1.81
C ALA A 161 11.98 9.25 2.52
N LEU A 162 12.36 8.55 3.58
CA LEU A 162 13.67 8.77 4.24
C LEU A 162 14.86 8.38 3.36
N CYS A 163 14.69 7.46 2.41
CA CYS A 163 15.75 7.10 1.46
C CYS A 163 16.10 8.28 0.55
N ASP A 164 15.08 9.01 0.11
CA ASP A 164 15.19 10.09 -0.87
C ASP A 164 15.19 11.49 -0.20
N LYS A 165 15.22 11.57 1.15
CA LYS A 165 15.06 12.81 1.93
C LYS A 165 16.00 13.96 1.52
N LYS A 166 17.24 13.64 1.18
CA LYS A 166 18.24 14.65 0.78
C LYS A 166 17.92 15.22 -0.60
N ASP A 167 17.49 14.36 -1.52
CA ASP A 167 17.14 14.73 -2.88
C ASP A 167 15.82 15.51 -2.90
N ASP A 168 14.81 15.03 -2.13
CA ASP A 168 13.51 15.72 -1.95
C ASP A 168 13.69 17.16 -1.45
N LEU A 169 14.58 17.35 -0.47
CA LEU A 169 14.89 18.69 0.06
C LEU A 169 15.51 19.61 -1.03
N GLY A 170 16.40 19.06 -1.83
CA GLY A 170 17.07 19.79 -2.92
C GLY A 170 16.11 20.18 -4.06
N LEU A 171 15.09 19.37 -4.30
CA LEU A 171 14.10 19.55 -5.37
C LEU A 171 12.82 20.28 -4.92
N GLY A 172 12.66 20.57 -3.62
CA GLY A 172 11.45 21.18 -3.07
C GLY A 172 10.22 20.28 -3.17
N ILE A 173 10.41 18.93 -3.15
CA ILE A 173 9.34 17.94 -3.17
C ILE A 173 8.89 17.67 -1.75
N ASN A 174 7.58 17.62 -1.52
CA ASN A 174 7.02 17.32 -0.21
C ASN A 174 7.10 15.84 0.12
N SER A 175 7.42 15.53 1.40
CA SER A 175 7.37 14.16 1.92
C SER A 175 7.16 14.13 3.44
N SER A 176 6.63 13.04 3.96
CA SER A 176 6.49 12.81 5.41
C SER A 176 7.85 12.87 6.14
N ALA A 177 8.93 12.43 5.48
CA ALA A 177 10.28 12.50 6.01
C ALA A 177 10.75 13.93 6.28
N LEU A 178 10.32 14.89 5.47
CA LEU A 178 10.61 16.31 5.66
C LEU A 178 9.71 16.95 6.71
N VAL A 179 8.41 16.67 6.65
CA VAL A 179 7.41 17.25 7.57
C VAL A 179 7.67 16.83 9.02
N PHE A 180 7.93 15.55 9.26
CA PHE A 180 8.14 15.05 10.63
C PHE A 180 9.58 15.26 11.13
N GLY A 181 10.55 15.49 10.27
CA GLY A 181 11.91 15.90 10.63
C GLY A 181 12.54 14.98 11.69
N SER A 182 12.81 15.55 12.90
CA SER A 182 13.34 14.82 14.04
C SER A 182 12.33 13.87 14.70
N ASN A 183 11.03 14.11 14.51
CA ASN A 183 9.94 13.33 15.11
C ASN A 183 9.49 12.16 14.20
N VAL A 184 10.21 11.89 13.11
CA VAL A 184 9.84 10.83 12.17
C VAL A 184 9.80 9.45 12.82
N LEU A 185 10.71 9.15 13.73
CA LEU A 185 10.80 7.84 14.40
C LEU A 185 9.57 7.55 15.30
N PRO A 186 9.20 8.42 16.27
CA PRO A 186 8.00 8.18 17.06
C PRO A 186 6.73 8.15 16.20
N PHE A 187 6.63 9.00 15.18
CA PHE A 187 5.49 9.00 14.26
C PHE A 187 5.37 7.66 13.50
N PHE A 188 6.48 7.18 12.93
CA PHE A 188 6.55 5.89 12.26
C PHE A 188 6.08 4.74 13.16
N PHE A 189 6.57 4.71 14.41
CA PHE A 189 6.20 3.68 15.38
C PHE A 189 4.72 3.75 15.77
N VAL A 190 4.20 4.95 16.05
CA VAL A 190 2.79 5.16 16.41
C VAL A 190 1.87 4.68 15.30
N LEU A 191 2.18 4.94 14.03
CA LEU A 191 1.37 4.47 12.90
C LEU A 191 1.31 2.93 12.83
N HIS A 192 2.45 2.25 13.07
CA HIS A 192 2.48 0.79 13.15
C HIS A 192 1.64 0.27 14.33
N LEU A 193 1.77 0.91 15.50
CA LEU A 193 0.98 0.55 16.68
C LEU A 193 -0.51 0.69 16.42
N VAL A 194 -0.95 1.83 15.85
CA VAL A 194 -2.37 2.06 15.51
C VAL A 194 -2.88 0.98 14.56
N SER A 195 -2.10 0.67 13.52
CA SER A 195 -2.44 -0.39 12.57
C SER A 195 -2.62 -1.74 13.27
N ILE A 196 -1.64 -2.16 14.08
CA ILE A 196 -1.67 -3.45 14.79
C ILE A 196 -2.80 -3.49 15.82
N PHE A 197 -3.06 -2.40 16.56
CA PHE A 197 -4.17 -2.34 17.52
C PHE A 197 -5.53 -2.48 16.86
N ILE A 198 -5.73 -1.88 15.68
CA ILE A 198 -6.97 -2.06 14.91
C ILE A 198 -7.14 -3.53 14.52
N LEU A 199 -6.07 -4.20 14.05
CA LEU A 199 -6.12 -5.63 13.71
C LEU A 199 -6.42 -6.52 14.94
N ILE A 200 -5.82 -6.22 16.10
CA ILE A 200 -6.11 -6.93 17.35
C ILE A 200 -7.57 -6.72 17.76
N TYR A 201 -8.09 -5.50 17.62
CA TYR A 201 -9.50 -5.21 17.91
C TYR A 201 -10.44 -5.98 16.98
N ILE A 202 -10.16 -6.06 15.67
CA ILE A 202 -10.92 -6.88 14.72
C ILE A 202 -10.90 -8.34 15.15
N ALA A 203 -9.71 -8.89 15.44
CA ALA A 203 -9.53 -10.27 15.85
C ALA A 203 -10.31 -10.59 17.15
N TYR A 204 -10.31 -9.67 18.11
CA TYR A 204 -11.10 -9.79 19.33
C TYR A 204 -12.61 -9.78 19.07
N SER A 205 -13.08 -8.82 18.23
CA SER A 205 -14.51 -8.67 17.93
C SER A 205 -15.09 -9.83 17.13
N LEU A 206 -14.27 -10.48 16.30
CA LEU A 206 -14.66 -11.64 15.48
C LEU A 206 -14.28 -12.99 16.14
N ASN A 207 -13.80 -12.98 17.39
CA ASN A 207 -13.38 -14.17 18.13
C ASN A 207 -12.37 -15.05 17.39
N PHE A 208 -11.34 -14.43 16.78
CA PHE A 208 -10.29 -15.17 16.10
C PHE A 208 -9.58 -16.17 17.01
N HIS A 209 -9.14 -17.28 16.43
CA HIS A 209 -8.30 -18.24 17.12
C HIS A 209 -7.02 -17.58 17.66
N PRO A 210 -6.54 -17.97 18.88
CA PRO A 210 -5.34 -17.37 19.50
C PRO A 210 -4.08 -17.38 18.65
N ALA A 211 -3.98 -18.25 17.65
CA ALA A 211 -2.87 -18.26 16.69
C ALA A 211 -2.65 -16.90 16.02
N PHE A 212 -3.71 -16.12 15.75
CA PHE A 212 -3.61 -14.77 15.18
C PHE A 212 -2.68 -13.87 16.00
N TYR A 213 -2.76 -13.91 17.32
CA TYR A 213 -2.00 -13.00 18.19
C TYR A 213 -0.50 -13.26 18.14
N ILE A 214 -0.07 -14.51 17.84
CA ILE A 214 1.34 -14.84 17.61
C ILE A 214 1.87 -14.06 16.41
N PHE A 215 1.10 -13.99 15.34
CA PHE A 215 1.48 -13.24 14.13
C PHE A 215 1.37 -11.72 14.32
N ALA A 216 0.41 -11.24 15.11
CA ALA A 216 0.33 -9.83 15.50
C ALA A 216 1.56 -9.40 16.33
N PHE A 217 2.01 -10.21 17.27
CA PHE A 217 3.26 -9.98 18.00
C PHE A 217 4.48 -10.01 17.08
N THR A 218 4.54 -10.95 16.12
CA THR A 218 5.61 -10.96 15.11
C THR A 218 5.61 -9.65 14.32
N GLY A 219 4.45 -9.15 13.92
CA GLY A 219 4.30 -7.84 13.28
C GLY A 219 4.86 -6.69 14.15
N LEU A 220 4.59 -6.70 15.46
CA LEU A 220 5.13 -5.71 16.38
C LEU A 220 6.66 -5.77 16.47
N PHE A 221 7.25 -6.97 16.56
CA PHE A 221 8.71 -7.13 16.54
C PHE A 221 9.33 -6.63 15.25
N LEU A 222 8.70 -6.88 14.10
CA LEU A 222 9.15 -6.37 12.81
C LEU A 222 9.06 -4.84 12.76
N ALA A 223 8.01 -4.22 13.31
CA ALA A 223 7.89 -2.77 13.40
C ALA A 223 8.99 -2.15 14.28
N ILE A 224 9.31 -2.76 15.43
CA ILE A 224 10.42 -2.34 16.30
C ILE A 224 11.76 -2.46 15.56
N TYR A 225 11.97 -3.56 14.84
CA TYR A 225 13.18 -3.75 14.03
C TYR A 225 13.31 -2.69 12.93
N GLN A 226 12.20 -2.32 12.28
CA GLN A 226 12.18 -1.25 11.28
C GLN A 226 12.49 0.11 11.91
N CYS A 227 12.00 0.40 13.12
CA CYS A 227 12.37 1.59 13.88
C CYS A 227 13.89 1.64 14.14
N TYR A 228 14.48 0.48 14.49
CA TYR A 228 15.95 0.40 14.67
C TYR A 228 16.69 0.71 13.37
N LEU A 229 16.19 0.25 12.23
CA LEU A 229 16.82 0.51 10.93
C LEU A 229 16.75 2.00 10.53
N ILE A 230 15.62 2.67 10.76
CA ILE A 230 15.43 4.07 10.32
C ILE A 230 15.98 5.11 11.29
N LYS A 231 16.44 4.73 12.50
CA LYS A 231 16.85 5.67 13.56
C LYS A 231 17.92 6.69 13.13
N ASP A 232 18.89 6.24 12.34
CA ASP A 232 20.01 7.05 11.87
C ASP A 232 19.74 7.68 10.50
N GLN A 233 18.56 7.44 9.91
CA GLN A 233 18.09 7.95 8.62
C GLN A 233 19.07 7.70 7.46
N ASN A 234 19.83 6.59 7.50
CA ASN A 234 20.69 6.16 6.41
C ASN A 234 19.83 5.60 5.25
N SER A 235 20.01 6.08 4.02
CA SER A 235 19.21 5.68 2.86
C SER A 235 19.15 4.15 2.67
N SER A 236 20.27 3.44 2.79
CA SER A 236 20.30 1.98 2.65
C SER A 236 19.51 1.24 3.73
N ASP A 237 19.58 1.69 4.98
CA ASP A 237 18.86 1.06 6.09
C ASP A 237 17.35 1.41 6.04
N CYS A 238 17.01 2.63 5.65
CA CYS A 238 15.63 3.01 5.38
C CYS A 238 15.01 2.17 4.26
N LEU A 239 15.74 1.90 3.18
CA LEU A 239 15.30 1.01 2.11
C LEU A 239 15.13 -0.45 2.59
N ARG A 240 16.00 -0.92 3.49
CA ARG A 240 15.83 -2.24 4.14
C ARG A 240 14.59 -2.28 5.00
N ALA A 241 14.30 -1.22 5.77
CA ALA A 241 13.07 -1.10 6.55
C ALA A 241 11.84 -1.15 5.65
N PHE A 242 11.83 -0.38 4.56
CA PHE A 242 10.75 -0.41 3.56
C PHE A 242 10.53 -1.83 3.01
N LYS A 243 11.58 -2.52 2.56
CA LYS A 243 11.48 -3.89 2.02
C LYS A 243 11.04 -4.91 3.08
N ASN A 244 11.41 -4.70 4.34
CA ASN A 244 11.06 -5.59 5.46
C ASN A 244 9.53 -5.62 5.71
N ASN A 245 8.78 -4.60 5.29
CA ASN A 245 7.32 -4.59 5.37
C ASN A 245 6.63 -5.74 4.62
N ASN A 246 7.31 -6.37 3.66
CA ASN A 246 6.80 -7.58 3.03
C ASN A 246 6.61 -8.72 4.05
N TRP A 247 7.52 -8.87 5.02
CA TRP A 247 7.41 -9.87 6.08
C TRP A 247 6.32 -9.54 7.10
N LEU A 248 6.15 -8.24 7.41
CA LEU A 248 5.06 -7.79 8.27
C LEU A 248 3.71 -8.11 7.60
N GLY A 249 3.56 -7.78 6.33
CA GLY A 249 2.34 -8.11 5.57
C GLY A 249 2.06 -9.59 5.48
N LEU A 250 3.08 -10.42 5.22
CA LEU A 250 2.95 -11.88 5.25
C LEU A 250 2.52 -12.39 6.62
N SER A 251 3.08 -11.84 7.71
CA SER A 251 2.69 -12.20 9.07
C SER A 251 1.20 -11.91 9.32
N VAL A 252 0.74 -10.71 8.96
CA VAL A 252 -0.69 -10.34 9.07
C VAL A 252 -1.57 -11.29 8.27
N PHE A 253 -1.20 -11.59 7.02
CA PHE A 253 -1.95 -12.51 6.17
C PHE A 253 -2.06 -13.92 6.78
N LEU A 254 -0.92 -14.51 7.17
CA LEU A 254 -0.92 -15.85 7.78
C LEU A 254 -1.71 -15.89 9.11
N GLY A 255 -1.54 -14.83 9.91
CA GLY A 255 -2.33 -14.68 11.13
C GLY A 255 -3.82 -14.59 10.85
N SER A 256 -4.24 -13.87 9.82
CA SER A 256 -5.64 -13.76 9.42
C SER A 256 -6.20 -15.10 8.97
N VAL A 257 -5.49 -15.83 8.11
CA VAL A 257 -5.91 -17.16 7.63
C VAL A 257 -6.09 -18.10 8.81
N LEU A 258 -5.08 -18.25 9.69
CA LEU A 258 -5.16 -19.15 10.84
C LEU A 258 -6.13 -18.66 11.91
N GLY A 259 -6.36 -17.36 12.02
CA GLY A 259 -7.27 -16.77 12.97
C GLY A 259 -8.74 -17.05 12.68
N VAL A 260 -9.11 -17.15 11.40
CA VAL A 260 -10.50 -17.39 10.98
C VAL A 260 -10.77 -18.84 10.60
N SER A 261 -9.72 -19.63 10.27
CA SER A 261 -9.90 -21.02 9.79
C SER A 261 -9.77 -22.09 10.88
N LEU A 262 -9.29 -21.76 12.08
CA LEU A 262 -9.17 -22.66 13.24
C LEU A 262 -10.24 -22.38 14.29
#